data_17eea4d2231f95939c71538ca780cac6
#
_entry.id   17eea4d2231f95939c71538ca780cac6
#
_cell.length_a   1.000
_cell.length_b   1.000
_cell.length_c   1.000
_cell.angle_alpha   90.00
_cell.angle_beta   90.00
_cell.angle_gamma   90.00
#
_symmetry.space_group_name_H-M   'P 1'
#
loop_
_entity.id
_entity.type
_entity.pdbx_description
1 polymer ?
#
loop_
_entity_poly.entity_id
_entity_poly.type
_entity_poly.pdbx_seq_one_letter_code
_entity_poly.pdbx_strand_id
1 'polypeptide(L)'
;VMVEGEAKLITEEEFIEALKFSHGPIKDLIAMQNKLIGELDIVKRDVPAEETDEALAKAISELVTGKIDAAIKTGDKADRENQISTLKEEAQETFVESHPESEKLVSGYVNNQLKTAFREQILADAVRSDGRKTTDIRQITIETGILARTHGSALFTRGETQAIVVLTMGTPRDQQIIDSMDLDTKKKFFLHYNFPPYCVGETGRVGFTSRREIGHGNLAERAIKQILPEYEDFPYTVRIVSEITESNGSSSMASVCGGSLALMSAGAPTKGHVAGIAMGLIKDGDRYAILSDILGAEDHLGDMDFKVAG
;
A
#
# COMPACT_ATOMS: atom_id res chain seq x y z
N VAL A 1 12.07 4.93 -8.56
CA VAL A 1 11.26 6.02 -9.17
C VAL A 1 9.91 6.02 -8.50
N MET A 2 9.44 7.17 -8.06
CA MET A 2 8.08 7.34 -7.55
C MET A 2 7.24 8.03 -8.62
N VAL A 3 6.06 7.51 -8.87
CA VAL A 3 5.09 8.05 -9.83
C VAL A 3 3.77 8.31 -9.12
N GLU A 4 3.21 9.48 -9.33
CA GLU A 4 1.89 9.84 -8.83
C GLU A 4 1.19 10.68 -9.90
N GLY A 5 -0.07 10.35 -10.20
CA GLY A 5 -0.82 11.05 -11.23
C GLY A 5 -2.31 10.80 -11.12
N GLU A 6 -3.08 11.64 -11.80
CA GLU A 6 -4.51 11.44 -12.04
C GLU A 6 -4.85 11.78 -13.49
N ALA A 7 -5.85 11.12 -14.03
CA ALA A 7 -6.31 11.33 -15.38
C ALA A 7 -7.84 11.19 -15.48
N LYS A 8 -8.42 11.63 -16.59
CA LYS A 8 -9.85 11.53 -16.85
C LYS A 8 -10.12 10.38 -17.80
N LEU A 9 -10.11 9.14 -17.28
CA LEU A 9 -10.48 7.93 -18.02
C LEU A 9 -9.69 7.76 -19.34
N ILE A 10 -8.36 7.87 -19.28
CA ILE A 10 -7.46 7.59 -20.41
C ILE A 10 -7.25 6.07 -20.54
N THR A 11 -6.78 5.63 -21.70
CA THR A 11 -6.44 4.22 -21.94
C THR A 11 -5.13 3.82 -21.24
N GLU A 12 -4.91 2.53 -21.07
CA GLU A 12 -3.67 1.99 -20.50
C GLU A 12 -2.46 2.33 -21.38
N GLU A 13 -2.61 2.33 -22.70
CA GLU A 13 -1.57 2.71 -23.65
C GLU A 13 -1.15 4.16 -23.46
N GLU A 14 -2.11 5.08 -23.38
CA GLU A 14 -1.85 6.51 -23.15
C GLU A 14 -1.17 6.74 -21.79
N PHE A 15 -1.58 5.99 -20.77
CA PHE A 15 -0.95 6.04 -19.46
C PHE A 15 0.51 5.57 -19.49
N ILE A 16 0.80 4.46 -20.19
CA ILE A 16 2.17 3.94 -20.37
C ILE A 16 3.03 4.95 -21.14
N GLU A 17 2.50 5.60 -22.16
CA GLU A 17 3.21 6.63 -22.92
C GLU A 17 3.52 7.86 -22.06
N ALA A 18 2.59 8.28 -21.21
CA ALA A 18 2.81 9.36 -20.26
C ALA A 18 3.92 9.02 -19.27
N LEU A 19 3.98 7.78 -18.74
CA LEU A 19 5.05 7.31 -17.87
C LEU A 19 6.42 7.33 -18.60
N LYS A 20 6.48 6.86 -19.83
CA LYS A 20 7.71 6.89 -20.63
C LYS A 20 8.16 8.33 -20.90
N PHE A 21 7.24 9.20 -21.24
CA PHE A 21 7.50 10.63 -21.47
C PHE A 21 8.08 11.29 -20.21
N SER A 22 7.51 11.05 -19.03
CA SER A 22 7.95 11.65 -17.77
C SER A 22 9.41 11.36 -17.44
N HIS A 23 9.95 10.23 -17.92
CA HIS A 23 11.33 9.81 -17.66
C HIS A 23 12.38 10.75 -18.29
N GLY A 24 12.08 11.38 -19.42
CA GLY A 24 12.94 12.38 -20.05
C GLY A 24 13.13 13.62 -19.16
N PRO A 25 12.06 14.38 -18.85
CA PRO A 25 12.12 15.52 -17.95
C PRO A 25 12.74 15.22 -16.57
N ILE A 26 12.51 14.03 -16.01
CA ILE A 26 13.15 13.61 -14.75
C ILE A 26 14.68 13.57 -14.91
N LYS A 27 15.20 13.03 -16.01
CA LYS A 27 16.65 13.02 -16.28
C LYS A 27 17.21 14.43 -16.43
N ASP A 28 16.48 15.33 -17.08
CA ASP A 28 16.90 16.73 -17.25
C ASP A 28 16.96 17.45 -15.89
N LEU A 29 15.98 17.22 -15.00
CA LEU A 29 16.00 17.74 -13.64
C LEU A 29 17.18 17.19 -12.81
N ILE A 30 17.49 15.91 -12.94
CA ILE A 30 18.65 15.29 -12.29
C ILE A 30 19.96 15.90 -12.84
N ALA A 31 20.06 16.08 -14.15
CA ALA A 31 21.24 16.71 -14.77
C ALA A 31 21.45 18.15 -14.28
N MET A 32 20.36 18.92 -14.14
CA MET A 32 20.40 20.27 -13.59
C MET A 32 20.89 20.27 -12.13
N GLN A 33 20.39 19.36 -11.29
CA GLN A 33 20.84 19.22 -9.90
C GLN A 33 22.31 18.84 -9.82
N ASN A 34 22.76 17.89 -10.63
CA ASN A 34 24.18 17.48 -10.66
C ASN A 34 25.10 18.63 -11.11
N LYS A 35 24.65 19.44 -12.08
CA LYS A 35 25.39 20.65 -12.49
C LYS A 35 25.53 21.63 -11.34
N LEU A 36 24.46 21.92 -10.61
CA LEU A 36 24.50 22.80 -9.44
C LEU A 36 25.40 22.27 -8.34
N ILE A 37 25.37 20.97 -8.05
CA ILE A 37 26.27 20.33 -7.08
C ILE A 37 27.74 20.51 -7.48
N GLY A 38 28.05 20.34 -8.77
CA GLY A 38 29.39 20.54 -9.30
C GLY A 38 29.87 21.99 -9.22
N GLU A 39 28.97 22.97 -9.45
CA GLU A 39 29.29 24.41 -9.34
C GLU A 39 29.50 24.86 -7.88
N LEU A 40 28.87 24.22 -6.92
CA LEU A 40 28.96 24.54 -5.49
C LEU A 40 30.09 23.80 -4.78
N ASP A 41 30.80 22.91 -5.46
CA ASP A 41 31.89 22.09 -4.91
C ASP A 41 31.50 21.38 -3.59
N ILE A 42 30.31 20.80 -3.57
CA ILE A 42 29.74 20.15 -2.38
C ILE A 42 30.47 18.85 -2.09
N VAL A 43 31.15 18.80 -0.95
CA VAL A 43 31.74 17.57 -0.41
C VAL A 43 30.69 16.85 0.45
N LYS A 44 30.31 15.64 0.07
CA LYS A 44 29.44 14.79 0.89
C LYS A 44 30.15 14.35 2.16
N ARG A 45 29.40 14.22 3.26
CA ARG A 45 29.94 13.60 4.48
C ARG A 45 30.35 12.16 4.18
N ASP A 46 31.46 11.77 4.75
CA ASP A 46 31.85 10.37 4.78
C ASP A 46 30.93 9.63 5.74
N VAL A 47 30.22 8.63 5.24
CA VAL A 47 29.34 7.78 6.03
C VAL A 47 30.07 6.46 6.19
N PRO A 48 30.47 6.08 7.41
CA PRO A 48 31.11 4.79 7.62
C PRO A 48 30.20 3.68 7.11
N ALA A 49 30.76 2.72 6.39
CA ALA A 49 30.03 1.52 5.98
C ALA A 49 29.56 0.77 7.22
N GLU A 50 28.33 0.25 7.18
CA GLU A 50 27.85 -0.63 8.24
C GLU A 50 28.80 -1.85 8.32
N GLU A 51 29.33 -2.10 9.52
CA GLU A 51 30.14 -3.29 9.77
C GLU A 51 29.28 -4.53 9.61
N THR A 52 29.56 -5.32 8.59
CA THR A 52 28.92 -6.62 8.38
C THR A 52 29.74 -7.71 9.08
N ASP A 53 29.13 -8.38 10.04
CA ASP A 53 29.71 -9.59 10.63
C ASP A 53 29.30 -10.80 9.79
N GLU A 54 30.18 -11.17 8.85
CA GLU A 54 29.94 -12.31 7.95
C GLU A 54 29.85 -13.65 8.70
N ALA A 55 30.57 -13.81 9.80
CA ALA A 55 30.53 -15.01 10.61
C ALA A 55 29.17 -15.17 11.30
N LEU A 56 28.66 -14.07 11.90
CA LEU A 56 27.35 -14.03 12.51
C LEU A 56 26.23 -14.21 11.45
N ALA A 57 26.34 -13.56 10.31
CA ALA A 57 25.38 -13.69 9.21
C ALA A 57 25.26 -15.15 8.74
N LYS A 58 26.39 -15.84 8.60
CA LYS A 58 26.43 -17.26 8.22
C LYS A 58 25.83 -18.15 9.30
N ALA A 59 26.18 -17.95 10.57
CA ALA A 59 25.65 -18.74 11.68
C ALA A 59 24.12 -18.58 11.81
N ILE A 60 23.61 -17.36 11.64
CA ILE A 60 22.17 -17.10 11.62
C ILE A 60 21.52 -17.79 10.42
N SER A 61 22.12 -17.70 9.22
CA SER A 61 21.61 -18.40 8.04
C SER A 61 21.48 -19.90 8.27
N GLU A 62 22.49 -20.53 8.84
CA GLU A 62 22.46 -21.98 9.18
C GLU A 62 21.36 -22.33 10.18
N LEU A 63 21.08 -21.46 11.16
CA LEU A 63 20.04 -21.65 12.16
C LEU A 63 18.62 -21.57 11.58
N VAL A 64 18.38 -20.62 10.65
CA VAL A 64 17.00 -20.21 10.29
C VAL A 64 16.52 -20.68 8.92
N THR A 65 17.42 -21.04 7.97
CA THR A 65 17.03 -21.28 6.56
C THR A 65 15.88 -22.29 6.41
N GLY A 66 16.02 -23.48 6.91
CA GLY A 66 14.96 -24.50 6.76
C GLY A 66 13.65 -24.17 7.49
N LYS A 67 13.74 -23.40 8.58
CA LYS A 67 12.59 -22.95 9.36
C LYS A 67 11.86 -21.81 8.65
N ILE A 68 12.60 -20.88 8.03
CA ILE A 68 12.04 -19.81 7.19
C ILE A 68 11.29 -20.40 6.00
N ASP A 69 11.86 -21.38 5.30
CA ASP A 69 11.21 -22.04 4.16
C ASP A 69 9.87 -22.70 4.52
N ALA A 70 9.77 -23.21 5.75
CA ALA A 70 8.51 -23.72 6.28
C ALA A 70 7.52 -22.59 6.63
N ALA A 71 8.00 -21.55 7.31
CA ALA A 71 7.17 -20.44 7.74
C ALA A 71 6.55 -19.67 6.57
N ILE A 72 7.31 -19.36 5.50
CA ILE A 72 6.79 -18.61 4.34
C ILE A 72 5.72 -19.38 3.54
N LYS A 73 5.65 -20.71 3.69
CA LYS A 73 4.62 -21.57 3.07
C LYS A 73 3.35 -21.70 3.92
N THR A 74 3.32 -21.11 5.11
CA THR A 74 2.15 -21.09 5.99
C THR A 74 1.12 -20.12 5.41
N GLY A 75 -0.05 -20.62 5.00
CA GLY A 75 -1.07 -19.85 4.32
C GLY A 75 -1.72 -18.78 5.20
N ASP A 76 -1.98 -19.10 6.48
CA ASP A 76 -2.55 -18.15 7.44
C ASP A 76 -1.53 -17.07 7.82
N LYS A 77 -1.98 -15.81 7.81
CA LYS A 77 -1.12 -14.64 8.10
C LYS A 77 -0.63 -14.66 9.55
N ALA A 78 -1.54 -14.85 10.50
CA ALA A 78 -1.21 -14.78 11.93
C ALA A 78 -0.26 -15.91 12.34
N ASP A 79 -0.49 -17.11 11.84
CA ASP A 79 0.39 -18.26 12.08
C ASP A 79 1.78 -18.05 11.48
N ARG A 80 1.86 -17.50 10.28
CA ARG A 80 3.11 -17.14 9.62
C ARG A 80 3.88 -16.08 10.39
N GLU A 81 3.24 -15.00 10.80
CA GLU A 81 3.85 -13.92 11.58
C GLU A 81 4.34 -14.42 12.94
N ASN A 82 3.57 -15.27 13.62
CA ASN A 82 3.97 -15.91 14.87
C ASN A 82 5.21 -16.79 14.70
N GLN A 83 5.26 -17.60 13.65
CA GLN A 83 6.43 -18.44 13.36
C GLN A 83 7.68 -17.58 13.10
N ILE A 84 7.55 -16.51 12.32
CA ILE A 84 8.64 -15.57 12.05
C ILE A 84 9.10 -14.86 13.31
N SER A 85 8.18 -14.44 14.20
CA SER A 85 8.50 -13.81 15.49
C SER A 85 9.28 -14.78 16.37
N THR A 86 8.81 -16.02 16.51
CA THR A 86 9.49 -17.07 17.28
C THR A 86 10.91 -17.35 16.75
N LEU A 87 11.09 -17.35 15.42
CA LEU A 87 12.42 -17.53 14.82
C LEU A 87 13.37 -16.37 15.13
N LYS A 88 12.85 -15.14 15.18
CA LYS A 88 13.64 -13.95 15.57
C LYS A 88 14.05 -14.02 17.04
N GLU A 89 13.12 -14.41 17.90
CA GLU A 89 13.38 -14.57 19.34
C GLU A 89 14.43 -15.67 19.58
N GLU A 90 14.27 -16.83 18.93
CA GLU A 90 15.24 -17.94 19.00
C GLU A 90 16.65 -17.51 18.55
N ALA A 91 16.72 -16.77 17.43
CA ALA A 91 17.99 -16.26 16.94
C ALA A 91 18.62 -15.25 17.92
N GLN A 92 17.81 -14.35 18.50
CA GLN A 92 18.28 -13.40 19.52
C GLN A 92 18.81 -14.12 20.75
N GLU A 93 18.07 -15.06 21.31
CA GLU A 93 18.48 -15.85 22.48
C GLU A 93 19.78 -16.62 22.23
N THR A 94 19.92 -17.22 21.02
CA THR A 94 21.09 -18.00 20.65
C THR A 94 22.37 -17.16 20.59
N PHE A 95 22.27 -15.91 20.12
CA PHE A 95 23.43 -15.06 19.87
C PHE A 95 23.64 -13.94 20.91
N VAL A 96 22.73 -13.77 21.90
CA VAL A 96 22.80 -12.70 22.92
C VAL A 96 24.09 -12.76 23.76
N GLU A 97 24.56 -13.96 24.10
CA GLU A 97 25.77 -14.12 24.92
C GLU A 97 27.05 -13.79 24.15
N SER A 98 27.11 -14.15 22.86
CA SER A 98 28.27 -13.90 22.00
C SER A 98 28.31 -12.49 21.43
N HIS A 99 27.14 -11.83 21.27
CA HIS A 99 26.97 -10.51 20.66
C HIS A 99 25.97 -9.67 21.45
N PRO A 100 26.30 -9.19 22.67
CA PRO A 100 25.36 -8.62 23.63
C PRO A 100 24.73 -7.27 23.24
N GLU A 101 25.21 -6.59 22.20
CA GLU A 101 24.62 -5.33 21.70
C GLU A 101 24.06 -5.45 20.28
N SER A 102 23.85 -6.67 19.78
CA SER A 102 23.57 -6.93 18.37
C SER A 102 22.13 -7.36 18.06
N GLU A 103 21.16 -7.12 18.95
CA GLU A 103 19.74 -7.44 18.73
C GLU A 103 19.22 -6.97 17.37
N LYS A 104 19.53 -5.72 17.00
CA LYS A 104 19.13 -5.14 15.73
C LYS A 104 19.83 -5.82 14.55
N LEU A 105 21.10 -6.18 14.72
CA LEU A 105 21.91 -6.84 13.69
C LEU A 105 21.40 -8.26 13.45
N VAL A 106 21.14 -9.03 14.51
CA VAL A 106 20.55 -10.38 14.45
C VAL A 106 19.19 -10.34 13.76
N SER A 107 18.29 -9.46 14.19
CA SER A 107 16.99 -9.26 13.55
C SER A 107 17.12 -8.85 12.08
N GLY A 108 18.11 -8.01 11.75
CA GLY A 108 18.42 -7.60 10.39
C GLY A 108 18.82 -8.79 9.49
N TYR A 109 19.69 -9.66 9.98
CA TYR A 109 20.09 -10.86 9.24
C TYR A 109 18.95 -11.87 9.06
N VAL A 110 18.12 -12.10 10.08
CA VAL A 110 16.90 -12.92 9.94
C VAL A 110 15.95 -12.34 8.89
N ASN A 111 15.71 -11.01 8.91
CA ASN A 111 14.89 -10.36 7.91
C ASN A 111 15.47 -10.46 6.49
N ASN A 112 16.79 -10.40 6.33
CA ASN A 112 17.44 -10.57 5.03
C ASN A 112 17.27 -12.01 4.51
N GLN A 113 17.38 -13.03 5.37
CA GLN A 113 17.11 -14.41 5.01
C GLN A 113 15.64 -14.61 4.62
N LEU A 114 14.71 -14.05 5.40
CA LEU A 114 13.29 -14.06 5.10
C LEU A 114 13.01 -13.42 3.73
N LYS A 115 13.57 -12.24 3.48
CA LYS A 115 13.43 -11.54 2.20
C LYS A 115 13.94 -12.39 1.04
N THR A 116 15.10 -13.00 1.19
CA THR A 116 15.71 -13.83 0.15
C THR A 116 14.86 -15.06 -0.15
N ALA A 117 14.45 -15.80 0.89
CA ALA A 117 13.63 -17.02 0.74
C ALA A 117 12.26 -16.72 0.12
N PHE A 118 11.60 -15.65 0.59
CA PHE A 118 10.30 -15.21 0.06
C PHE A 118 10.37 -14.84 -1.42
N ARG A 119 11.40 -14.12 -1.83
CA ARG A 119 11.61 -13.70 -3.22
C ARG A 119 11.95 -14.87 -4.12
N GLU A 120 12.82 -15.79 -3.63
CA GLU A 120 13.20 -16.97 -4.38
C GLU A 120 12.01 -17.92 -4.60
N GLN A 121 11.15 -18.13 -3.61
CA GLN A 121 9.93 -18.93 -3.78
C GLN A 121 9.07 -18.41 -4.94
N ILE A 122 8.87 -17.09 -5.03
CA ILE A 122 8.05 -16.51 -6.10
C ILE A 122 8.75 -16.58 -7.46
N LEU A 123 10.06 -16.36 -7.51
CA LEU A 123 10.82 -16.37 -8.76
C LEU A 123 11.06 -17.79 -9.32
N ALA A 124 11.19 -18.79 -8.44
CA ALA A 124 11.45 -20.18 -8.84
C ALA A 124 10.15 -20.95 -9.10
N ASP A 125 9.20 -20.86 -8.17
CA ASP A 125 8.01 -21.71 -8.16
C ASP A 125 6.78 -21.03 -8.75
N ALA A 126 6.82 -19.70 -8.95
CA ALA A 126 5.67 -18.85 -9.32
C ALA A 126 4.46 -19.03 -8.37
N VAL A 127 4.73 -19.39 -7.11
CA VAL A 127 3.74 -19.60 -6.05
C VAL A 127 3.98 -18.60 -4.93
N ARG A 128 2.93 -17.91 -4.50
CA ARG A 128 2.94 -16.91 -3.45
C ARG A 128 2.77 -17.56 -2.07
N SER A 129 3.02 -16.80 -1.01
CA SER A 129 2.95 -17.29 0.37
C SER A 129 1.56 -17.80 0.79
N ASP A 130 0.51 -17.32 0.14
CA ASP A 130 -0.88 -17.75 0.34
C ASP A 130 -1.33 -18.83 -0.67
N GLY A 131 -0.41 -19.38 -1.46
CA GLY A 131 -0.67 -20.43 -2.44
C GLY A 131 -1.19 -19.96 -3.79
N ARG A 132 -1.47 -18.64 -3.96
CA ARG A 132 -1.89 -18.07 -5.24
C ARG A 132 -0.77 -18.08 -6.28
N LYS A 133 -1.14 -18.07 -7.55
CA LYS A 133 -0.25 -17.76 -8.66
C LYS A 133 -0.04 -16.24 -8.76
N THR A 134 0.92 -15.83 -9.56
CA THR A 134 1.29 -14.41 -9.73
C THR A 134 0.16 -13.52 -10.21
N THR A 135 -0.76 -14.04 -11.02
CA THR A 135 -1.91 -13.31 -11.61
C THR A 135 -3.22 -13.44 -10.84
N ASP A 136 -3.26 -14.27 -9.80
CA ASP A 136 -4.49 -14.55 -9.07
C ASP A 136 -4.86 -13.37 -8.17
N ILE A 137 -6.16 -13.05 -8.14
CA ILE A 137 -6.76 -12.08 -7.23
C ILE A 137 -7.43 -12.83 -6.09
N ARG A 138 -7.34 -12.31 -4.85
CA ARG A 138 -8.05 -12.84 -3.69
C ARG A 138 -9.56 -12.82 -3.91
N GLN A 139 -10.26 -13.72 -3.24
CA GLN A 139 -11.71 -13.73 -3.28
C GLN A 139 -12.29 -12.39 -2.85
N ILE A 140 -13.20 -11.85 -3.66
CA ILE A 140 -13.92 -10.61 -3.37
C ILE A 140 -15.34 -10.97 -2.95
N THR A 141 -15.79 -10.38 -1.84
CA THR A 141 -17.20 -10.40 -1.41
C THR A 141 -17.69 -8.98 -1.19
N ILE A 142 -18.94 -8.73 -1.55
CA ILE A 142 -19.53 -7.39 -1.53
C ILE A 142 -20.93 -7.47 -0.93
N GLU A 143 -21.21 -6.55 0.01
CA GLU A 143 -22.56 -6.31 0.50
C GLU A 143 -22.86 -4.81 0.39
N THR A 144 -24.01 -4.44 -0.11
CA THR A 144 -24.44 -3.04 -0.23
C THR A 144 -25.67 -2.76 0.62
N GLY A 145 -25.85 -1.50 1.02
CA GLY A 145 -27.00 -1.10 1.84
C GLY A 145 -26.94 -1.66 3.26
N ILE A 146 -25.75 -1.99 3.77
CA ILE A 146 -25.56 -2.62 5.09
C ILE A 146 -25.97 -1.73 6.27
N LEU A 147 -25.99 -0.41 6.07
CA LEU A 147 -26.39 0.56 7.09
C LEU A 147 -27.68 1.28 6.67
N ALA A 148 -28.76 0.99 7.36
CA ALA A 148 -30.10 1.42 6.99
C ALA A 148 -30.36 2.95 7.01
N ARG A 149 -29.52 3.73 7.68
CA ARG A 149 -29.72 5.19 7.88
C ARG A 149 -28.76 6.06 7.09
N THR A 150 -27.83 5.49 6.37
CA THR A 150 -26.89 6.21 5.49
C THR A 150 -27.49 6.37 4.09
N HIS A 151 -27.01 7.30 3.30
CA HIS A 151 -27.49 7.48 1.93
C HIS A 151 -26.98 6.35 1.02
N GLY A 152 -25.76 5.86 1.26
CA GLY A 152 -25.21 4.67 0.63
C GLY A 152 -24.19 3.99 1.54
N SER A 153 -24.07 2.69 1.45
CA SER A 153 -23.06 1.94 2.19
C SER A 153 -22.68 0.65 1.49
N ALA A 154 -21.42 0.24 1.69
CA ALA A 154 -20.92 -1.02 1.18
C ALA A 154 -19.92 -1.64 2.18
N LEU A 155 -19.97 -2.95 2.31
CA LEU A 155 -18.91 -3.77 2.87
C LEU A 155 -18.17 -4.39 1.70
N PHE A 156 -16.90 -4.05 1.56
CA PHE A 156 -16.01 -4.62 0.57
C PHE A 156 -14.94 -5.47 1.26
N THR A 157 -14.87 -6.73 0.90
CA THR A 157 -13.88 -7.66 1.43
C THR A 157 -13.10 -8.28 0.29
N ARG A 158 -11.77 -8.27 0.37
CA ARG A 158 -10.84 -8.92 -0.55
C ARG A 158 -9.85 -9.75 0.25
N GLY A 159 -10.11 -11.05 0.39
CA GLY A 159 -9.38 -11.91 1.32
C GLY A 159 -9.38 -11.31 2.73
N GLU A 160 -8.20 -11.09 3.29
CA GLU A 160 -7.97 -10.49 4.62
C GLU A 160 -7.85 -8.94 4.56
N THR A 161 -8.57 -8.30 3.65
CA THR A 161 -8.65 -6.83 3.59
C THR A 161 -10.12 -6.44 3.48
N GLN A 162 -10.62 -5.72 4.48
CA GLN A 162 -12.02 -5.36 4.58
C GLN A 162 -12.20 -3.87 4.89
N ALA A 163 -13.17 -3.24 4.21
CA ALA A 163 -13.56 -1.86 4.41
C ALA A 163 -15.08 -1.72 4.50
N ILE A 164 -15.56 -1.05 5.54
CA ILE A 164 -16.92 -0.52 5.62
C ILE A 164 -16.89 0.88 5.04
N VAL A 165 -17.56 1.09 3.93
CA VAL A 165 -17.58 2.39 3.25
C VAL A 165 -18.97 2.99 3.28
N VAL A 166 -19.05 4.22 3.77
CA VAL A 166 -20.29 4.93 4.02
C VAL A 166 -20.32 6.23 3.24
N LEU A 167 -21.41 6.47 2.55
CA LEU A 167 -21.65 7.70 1.82
C LEU A 167 -22.75 8.54 2.47
N THR A 168 -22.49 9.83 2.62
CA THR A 168 -23.44 10.83 3.08
C THR A 168 -23.52 11.97 2.08
N MET A 169 -24.72 12.37 1.73
CA MET A 169 -25.00 13.54 0.91
C MET A 169 -25.49 14.68 1.81
N GLY A 170 -24.96 15.86 1.57
CA GLY A 170 -25.28 17.07 2.29
C GLY A 170 -25.64 18.24 1.36
N THR A 171 -25.91 19.38 1.96
CA THR A 171 -26.22 20.64 1.30
C THR A 171 -24.94 21.43 1.00
N PRO A 172 -25.00 22.56 0.27
CA PRO A 172 -23.82 23.44 0.08
C PRO A 172 -23.22 23.99 1.38
N ARG A 173 -23.97 23.94 2.50
CA ARG A 173 -23.46 24.36 3.82
C ARG A 173 -22.51 23.34 4.44
N ASP A 174 -22.61 22.10 3.98
CA ASP A 174 -21.82 20.95 4.48
C ASP A 174 -20.49 20.78 3.72
N GLN A 175 -20.18 21.69 2.78
CA GLN A 175 -18.92 21.68 2.05
C GLN A 175 -17.74 21.86 2.99
N GLN A 176 -16.67 21.09 2.78
CA GLN A 176 -15.46 21.21 3.56
C GLN A 176 -14.73 22.50 3.20
N ILE A 177 -14.53 23.37 4.19
CA ILE A 177 -13.75 24.60 4.05
C ILE A 177 -12.27 24.24 4.13
N ILE A 178 -11.50 24.64 3.12
CA ILE A 178 -10.04 24.55 3.09
C ILE A 178 -9.51 25.96 3.26
N ASP A 179 -9.06 26.27 4.48
CA ASP A 179 -8.39 27.51 4.83
C ASP A 179 -6.87 27.29 4.60
N SER A 180 -6.33 27.95 3.58
CA SER A 180 -4.92 27.85 3.22
C SER A 180 -4.31 29.21 3.02
N MET A 181 -2.97 29.31 3.02
CA MET A 181 -2.26 30.59 2.84
C MET A 181 -2.54 31.23 1.47
N ASP A 182 -2.90 30.44 0.47
CA ASP A 182 -3.06 30.95 -0.91
C ASP A 182 -4.52 31.25 -1.27
N LEU A 183 -5.46 30.39 -0.87
CA LEU A 183 -6.87 30.50 -1.26
C LEU A 183 -7.77 29.78 -0.25
N ASP A 184 -8.87 30.45 0.11
CA ASP A 184 -10.00 29.81 0.77
C ASP A 184 -10.85 29.08 -0.28
N THR A 185 -10.86 27.76 -0.23
CA THR A 185 -11.62 26.93 -1.16
C THR A 185 -12.62 26.07 -0.41
N LYS A 186 -13.65 25.60 -1.12
CA LYS A 186 -14.65 24.67 -0.59
C LYS A 186 -14.64 23.39 -1.41
N LYS A 187 -14.45 22.27 -0.73
CA LYS A 187 -14.59 20.95 -1.36
C LYS A 187 -16.05 20.50 -1.30
N LYS A 188 -16.59 20.14 -2.46
CA LYS A 188 -17.92 19.56 -2.64
C LYS A 188 -17.92 18.03 -2.50
N PHE A 189 -16.77 17.42 -2.73
CA PHE A 189 -16.51 16.00 -2.53
C PHE A 189 -15.26 15.83 -1.69
N PHE A 190 -15.31 14.94 -0.70
CA PHE A 190 -14.18 14.57 0.13
C PHE A 190 -14.33 13.16 0.69
N LEU A 191 -13.19 12.51 0.88
CA LEU A 191 -13.12 11.15 1.40
C LEU A 191 -12.23 11.12 2.64
N HIS A 192 -12.77 10.55 3.71
CA HIS A 192 -12.02 10.26 4.93
C HIS A 192 -11.74 8.76 5.01
N TYR A 193 -10.47 8.45 5.17
CA TYR A 193 -9.98 7.10 5.32
C TYR A 193 -9.47 6.92 6.76
N ASN A 194 -9.97 5.92 7.45
CA ASN A 194 -9.62 5.59 8.83
C ASN A 194 -8.94 4.22 8.88
N PHE A 195 -7.76 4.20 9.48
CA PHE A 195 -6.91 3.01 9.58
C PHE A 195 -6.50 2.79 11.04
N PRO A 196 -7.41 2.31 11.88
CA PRO A 196 -7.12 2.07 13.30
C PRO A 196 -6.12 0.91 13.46
N PRO A 197 -5.30 0.91 14.52
CA PRO A 197 -4.26 -0.11 14.73
C PRO A 197 -4.79 -1.55 14.72
N TYR A 198 -6.01 -1.77 15.19
CA TYR A 198 -6.60 -3.11 15.25
C TYR A 198 -6.77 -3.77 13.86
N CYS A 199 -6.87 -3.00 12.78
CA CYS A 199 -7.04 -3.57 11.44
C CYS A 199 -5.83 -4.35 10.93
N VAL A 200 -4.69 -4.21 11.59
CA VAL A 200 -3.46 -5.00 11.37
C VAL A 200 -3.07 -5.82 12.58
N GLY A 201 -3.95 -5.95 13.58
CA GLY A 201 -3.69 -6.72 14.80
C GLY A 201 -2.78 -6.03 15.81
N GLU A 202 -2.57 -4.72 15.67
CA GLU A 202 -1.70 -3.94 16.54
C GLU A 202 -2.47 -3.14 17.59
N THR A 203 -1.80 -2.78 18.67
CA THR A 203 -2.23 -1.76 19.62
C THR A 203 -1.58 -0.43 19.30
N GLY A 204 -2.30 0.68 19.48
CA GLY A 204 -1.76 1.98 19.14
C GLY A 204 -2.66 3.13 19.56
N ARG A 205 -2.20 4.34 19.32
CA ARG A 205 -2.98 5.56 19.58
C ARG A 205 -4.11 5.69 18.59
N VAL A 206 -5.30 6.02 19.06
CA VAL A 206 -6.47 6.39 18.27
C VAL A 206 -6.83 7.85 18.51
N GLY A 207 -7.53 8.47 17.55
CA GLY A 207 -8.02 9.86 17.67
C GLY A 207 -7.11 10.92 17.05
N PHE A 208 -6.06 10.51 16.31
CA PHE A 208 -5.22 11.39 15.51
C PHE A 208 -5.19 10.91 14.07
N THR A 209 -5.37 11.81 13.12
CA THR A 209 -5.23 11.49 11.72
C THR A 209 -3.75 11.33 11.36
N SER A 210 -3.35 10.15 10.93
CA SER A 210 -1.99 9.84 10.54
C SER A 210 -1.69 10.32 9.11
N ARG A 211 -0.39 10.44 8.76
CA ARG A 211 0.01 10.73 7.36
C ARG A 211 -0.46 9.65 6.40
N ARG A 212 -0.53 8.40 6.85
CA ARG A 212 -1.07 7.27 6.09
C ARG A 212 -2.53 7.52 5.74
N GLU A 213 -3.34 7.92 6.71
CA GLU A 213 -4.77 8.19 6.50
C GLU A 213 -5.00 9.34 5.53
N ILE A 214 -4.21 10.40 5.62
CA ILE A 214 -4.26 11.52 4.68
C ILE A 214 -3.88 11.07 3.27
N GLY A 215 -2.76 10.37 3.09
CA GLY A 215 -2.26 9.94 1.79
C GLY A 215 -3.17 8.91 1.11
N HIS A 216 -3.60 7.89 1.84
CA HIS A 216 -4.50 6.85 1.33
C HIS A 216 -5.90 7.39 1.05
N GLY A 217 -6.40 8.28 1.91
CA GLY A 217 -7.67 8.97 1.69
C GLY A 217 -7.63 9.82 0.42
N ASN A 218 -6.56 10.58 0.22
CA ASN A 218 -6.39 11.40 -0.99
C ASN A 218 -6.28 10.55 -2.26
N LEU A 219 -5.59 9.40 -2.20
CA LEU A 219 -5.50 8.46 -3.31
C LEU A 219 -6.88 7.95 -3.73
N ALA A 220 -7.70 7.52 -2.78
CA ALA A 220 -9.07 7.05 -3.04
C ALA A 220 -9.99 8.20 -3.48
N GLU A 221 -9.87 9.39 -2.89
CA GLU A 221 -10.62 10.59 -3.28
C GLU A 221 -10.38 10.95 -4.74
N ARG A 222 -9.12 10.97 -5.19
CA ARG A 222 -8.77 11.30 -6.58
C ARG A 222 -9.33 10.31 -7.58
N ALA A 223 -9.26 9.01 -7.27
CA ALA A 223 -9.81 7.98 -8.14
C ALA A 223 -11.33 8.10 -8.29
N ILE A 224 -12.05 8.26 -7.18
CA ILE A 224 -13.52 8.35 -7.19
C ILE A 224 -14.01 9.67 -7.80
N LYS A 225 -13.28 10.75 -7.60
CA LYS A 225 -13.63 12.08 -8.13
C LYS A 225 -13.87 12.08 -9.64
N GLN A 226 -13.17 11.24 -10.40
CA GLN A 226 -13.26 11.20 -11.86
C GLN A 226 -14.61 10.66 -12.38
N ILE A 227 -15.28 9.84 -11.58
CA ILE A 227 -16.58 9.26 -11.94
C ILE A 227 -17.78 10.03 -11.40
N LEU A 228 -17.55 11.04 -10.57
CA LEU A 228 -18.66 11.86 -10.05
C LEU A 228 -19.35 12.64 -11.17
N PRO A 229 -20.68 12.83 -11.07
CA PRO A 229 -21.40 13.74 -11.94
C PRO A 229 -20.93 15.18 -11.75
N GLU A 230 -21.21 16.04 -12.73
CA GLU A 230 -21.02 17.48 -12.56
C GLU A 230 -21.95 18.01 -11.44
N TYR A 231 -21.50 19.05 -10.75
CA TYR A 231 -22.24 19.59 -9.61
C TYR A 231 -23.62 20.14 -9.98
N GLU A 232 -23.75 20.65 -11.19
CA GLU A 232 -24.99 21.21 -11.74
C GLU A 232 -26.05 20.13 -11.92
N ASP A 233 -25.64 18.90 -12.25
CA ASP A 233 -26.52 17.76 -12.45
C ASP A 233 -26.82 17.02 -11.13
N PHE A 234 -25.89 17.12 -10.15
CA PHE A 234 -26.02 16.47 -8.85
C PHE A 234 -25.55 17.40 -7.72
N PRO A 235 -26.38 18.40 -7.33
CA PRO A 235 -25.97 19.52 -6.46
C PRO A 235 -25.89 19.15 -4.98
N TYR A 236 -25.24 18.04 -4.67
CA TYR A 236 -24.98 17.60 -3.30
C TYR A 236 -23.52 17.74 -2.92
N THR A 237 -23.29 18.03 -1.65
CA THR A 237 -21.99 17.80 -1.04
C THR A 237 -21.89 16.32 -0.70
N VAL A 238 -20.87 15.64 -1.22
CA VAL A 238 -20.70 14.19 -1.04
C VAL A 238 -19.53 13.95 -0.10
N ARG A 239 -19.78 13.22 0.98
CA ARG A 239 -18.74 12.73 1.88
C ARG A 239 -18.73 11.21 1.88
N ILE A 240 -17.56 10.62 1.65
CA ILE A 240 -17.31 9.20 1.84
C ILE A 240 -16.44 9.02 3.08
N VAL A 241 -16.77 8.04 3.90
CA VAL A 241 -15.95 7.58 5.02
C VAL A 241 -15.64 6.10 4.79
N SER A 242 -14.37 5.76 4.75
CA SER A 242 -13.90 4.38 4.63
C SER A 242 -13.25 3.95 5.94
N GLU A 243 -13.91 3.05 6.65
CA GLU A 243 -13.42 2.42 7.88
C GLU A 243 -12.76 1.09 7.53
N ILE A 244 -11.46 1.00 7.72
CA ILE A 244 -10.73 -0.25 7.48
C ILE A 244 -10.85 -1.13 8.72
N THR A 245 -11.47 -2.27 8.56
CA THR A 245 -11.69 -3.23 9.65
C THR A 245 -10.64 -4.33 9.69
N GLU A 246 -10.04 -4.64 8.54
CA GLU A 246 -8.94 -5.60 8.40
C GLU A 246 -8.05 -5.23 7.22
N SER A 247 -6.73 -5.46 7.31
CA SER A 247 -5.79 -5.11 6.25
C SER A 247 -4.64 -6.10 6.11
N ASN A 248 -4.56 -6.69 4.92
CA ASN A 248 -3.41 -7.44 4.42
C ASN A 248 -3.10 -7.07 2.97
N GLY A 249 -2.63 -5.84 2.74
CA GLY A 249 -2.29 -5.29 1.44
C GLY A 249 -3.41 -4.45 0.82
N SER A 250 -3.03 -3.24 0.43
CA SER A 250 -3.79 -2.22 -0.30
C SER A 250 -5.24 -1.97 0.15
N SER A 251 -5.40 -1.56 1.39
CA SER A 251 -6.69 -1.08 1.91
C SER A 251 -7.17 0.21 1.24
N SER A 252 -6.27 1.03 0.66
CA SER A 252 -6.67 2.18 -0.16
C SER A 252 -7.44 1.78 -1.42
N MET A 253 -7.04 0.67 -2.06
CA MET A 253 -7.77 0.16 -3.23
C MET A 253 -9.10 -0.49 -2.83
N ALA A 254 -9.19 -1.09 -1.65
CA ALA A 254 -10.47 -1.51 -1.06
C ALA A 254 -11.40 -0.30 -0.83
N SER A 255 -10.84 0.85 -0.41
CA SER A 255 -11.60 2.10 -0.25
C SER A 255 -12.09 2.67 -1.59
N VAL A 256 -11.31 2.55 -2.67
CA VAL A 256 -11.75 2.91 -4.03
C VAL A 256 -12.94 2.05 -4.45
N CYS A 257 -12.81 0.74 -4.36
CA CYS A 257 -13.88 -0.19 -4.73
C CYS A 257 -15.14 0.02 -3.88
N GLY A 258 -14.98 0.09 -2.56
CA GLY A 258 -16.08 0.32 -1.63
C GLY A 258 -16.74 1.69 -1.81
N GLY A 259 -15.98 2.73 -2.14
CA GLY A 259 -16.50 4.07 -2.41
C GLY A 259 -17.32 4.14 -3.69
N SER A 260 -16.87 3.47 -4.76
CA SER A 260 -17.62 3.30 -5.99
C SER A 260 -18.96 2.57 -5.73
N LEU A 261 -18.92 1.47 -4.97
CA LEU A 261 -20.11 0.71 -4.58
C LEU A 261 -21.08 1.54 -3.71
N ALA A 262 -20.56 2.33 -2.75
CA ALA A 262 -21.38 3.17 -1.89
C ALA A 262 -22.08 4.29 -2.69
N LEU A 263 -21.41 4.88 -3.71
CA LEU A 263 -22.02 5.83 -4.63
C LEU A 263 -23.16 5.21 -5.44
N MET A 264 -22.93 4.04 -6.00
CA MET A 264 -23.98 3.31 -6.75
C MET A 264 -25.13 2.88 -5.83
N SER A 265 -24.85 2.44 -4.60
CA SER A 265 -25.85 2.10 -3.59
C SER A 265 -26.71 3.31 -3.20
N ALA A 266 -26.16 4.52 -3.22
CA ALA A 266 -26.88 5.77 -2.97
C ALA A 266 -27.71 6.25 -4.17
N GLY A 267 -27.61 5.61 -5.35
CA GLY A 267 -28.25 6.06 -6.57
C GLY A 267 -27.63 7.32 -7.18
N ALA A 268 -26.37 7.65 -6.85
CA ALA A 268 -25.67 8.77 -7.48
C ALA A 268 -25.48 8.49 -8.99
N PRO A 269 -25.79 9.46 -9.88
CA PRO A 269 -25.65 9.27 -11.33
C PRO A 269 -24.20 9.39 -11.76
N THR A 270 -23.37 8.42 -11.36
CA THR A 270 -21.95 8.38 -11.71
C THR A 270 -21.73 8.16 -13.21
N LYS A 271 -20.62 8.70 -13.75
CA LYS A 271 -20.22 8.52 -15.15
C LYS A 271 -19.84 7.07 -15.48
N GLY A 272 -19.56 6.27 -14.47
CA GLY A 272 -19.18 4.87 -14.56
C GLY A 272 -18.89 4.31 -13.16
N HIS A 273 -18.26 3.17 -13.10
CA HIS A 273 -17.68 2.63 -11.88
C HIS A 273 -16.17 2.76 -11.92
N VAL A 274 -15.54 2.77 -10.75
CA VAL A 274 -14.08 2.72 -10.64
C VAL A 274 -13.71 1.59 -9.68
N ALA A 275 -12.70 0.83 -10.05
CA ALA A 275 -12.07 -0.18 -9.21
C ALA A 275 -10.58 0.10 -9.08
N GLY A 276 -9.97 -0.43 -8.05
CA GLY A 276 -8.54 -0.26 -7.80
C GLY A 276 -7.85 -1.56 -7.44
N ILE A 277 -6.61 -1.70 -7.90
CA ILE A 277 -5.75 -2.85 -7.62
C ILE A 277 -4.34 -2.39 -7.26
N ALA A 278 -3.65 -3.17 -6.43
CA ALA A 278 -2.23 -3.02 -6.18
C ALA A 278 -1.46 -4.13 -6.88
N MET A 279 -0.52 -3.73 -7.71
CA MET A 279 0.40 -4.60 -8.45
C MET A 279 1.78 -4.55 -7.80
N GLY A 280 2.54 -5.63 -7.91
CA GLY A 280 3.91 -5.71 -7.41
C GLY A 280 4.87 -6.25 -8.45
N LEU A 281 6.16 -6.01 -8.19
CA LEU A 281 7.25 -6.58 -8.96
C LEU A 281 8.27 -7.19 -8.00
N ILE A 282 8.71 -8.40 -8.31
CA ILE A 282 9.88 -9.00 -7.71
C ILE A 282 10.88 -9.28 -8.83
N LYS A 283 12.09 -8.75 -8.70
CA LYS A 283 13.14 -8.87 -9.74
C LYS A 283 14.48 -9.21 -9.12
N ASP A 284 15.17 -10.19 -9.72
CA ASP A 284 16.54 -10.58 -9.36
C ASP A 284 17.32 -10.88 -10.64
N GLY A 285 18.27 -10.01 -10.98
CA GLY A 285 18.98 -10.05 -12.25
C GLY A 285 18.02 -9.97 -13.44
N ASP A 286 17.99 -11.01 -14.26
CA ASP A 286 17.11 -11.12 -15.43
C ASP A 286 15.78 -11.82 -15.12
N ARG A 287 15.65 -12.44 -13.94
CA ARG A 287 14.40 -13.05 -13.48
C ARG A 287 13.47 -12.00 -12.90
N TYR A 288 12.20 -12.04 -13.24
CA TYR A 288 11.19 -11.18 -12.64
C TYR A 288 9.82 -11.85 -12.59
N ALA A 289 9.01 -11.43 -11.63
CA ALA A 289 7.61 -11.80 -11.50
C ALA A 289 6.76 -10.56 -11.24
N ILE A 290 5.69 -10.40 -12.02
CA ILE A 290 4.68 -9.35 -11.79
C ILE A 290 3.54 -9.98 -11.01
N LEU A 291 3.14 -9.33 -9.91
CA LEU A 291 2.13 -9.83 -8.98
C LEU A 291 0.87 -8.97 -9.05
N SER A 292 -0.28 -9.61 -9.24
CA SER A 292 -1.59 -8.97 -9.15
C SER A 292 -2.13 -9.08 -7.73
N ASP A 293 -2.76 -8.02 -7.21
CA ASP A 293 -3.35 -7.97 -5.88
C ASP A 293 -2.39 -8.41 -4.77
N ILE A 294 -1.37 -7.58 -4.53
CA ILE A 294 -0.30 -7.88 -3.59
C ILE A 294 -0.75 -7.86 -2.13
N LEU A 295 -0.15 -8.77 -1.35
CA LEU A 295 -0.23 -8.80 0.11
C LEU A 295 0.68 -7.76 0.74
N GLY A 296 0.49 -7.48 2.04
CA GLY A 296 1.37 -6.58 2.79
C GLY A 296 2.83 -7.02 2.82
N ALA A 297 3.10 -8.33 2.90
CA ALA A 297 4.46 -8.86 2.81
C ALA A 297 5.09 -8.62 1.43
N GLU A 298 4.32 -8.75 0.36
CA GLU A 298 4.76 -8.53 -1.02
C GLU A 298 5.02 -7.06 -1.33
N ASP A 299 4.22 -6.15 -0.74
CA ASP A 299 4.44 -4.70 -0.75
C ASP A 299 5.78 -4.35 -0.08
N HIS A 300 6.06 -4.96 1.07
CA HIS A 300 7.26 -4.66 1.85
C HIS A 300 8.54 -5.31 1.33
N LEU A 301 8.48 -6.52 0.81
CA LEU A 301 9.64 -7.32 0.38
C LEU A 301 9.89 -7.25 -1.14
N GLY A 302 8.97 -6.67 -1.90
CA GLY A 302 9.08 -6.49 -3.35
C GLY A 302 10.01 -5.35 -3.77
N ASP A 303 10.18 -5.20 -5.08
CA ASP A 303 10.99 -4.14 -5.71
C ASP A 303 10.13 -2.99 -6.23
N MET A 304 8.82 -3.19 -6.40
CA MET A 304 7.85 -2.18 -6.80
C MET A 304 6.49 -2.52 -6.18
N ASP A 305 5.82 -1.51 -5.69
CA ASP A 305 4.37 -1.47 -5.51
C ASP A 305 3.76 -0.42 -6.43
N PHE A 306 2.71 -0.80 -7.14
CA PHE A 306 2.03 0.08 -8.08
C PHE A 306 0.52 -0.01 -7.88
N LYS A 307 -0.09 1.10 -7.45
CA LYS A 307 -1.53 1.20 -7.21
C LYS A 307 -2.17 1.95 -8.36
N VAL A 308 -3.11 1.31 -9.02
CA VAL A 308 -3.85 1.87 -10.16
C VAL A 308 -5.35 1.72 -9.94
N ALA A 309 -6.10 2.73 -10.37
CA ALA A 309 -7.56 2.74 -10.34
C ALA A 309 -8.11 3.27 -11.67
N GLY A 310 -9.16 2.61 -12.18
CA GLY A 310 -9.85 2.95 -13.41
C GLY A 310 -11.19 2.24 -13.53
#